data_8a3f14cad24dc88995ca09e0d7deb466
#
_entry.id   8a3f14cad24dc88995ca09e0d7deb466
#
_cell.length_a   1.000
_cell.length_b   1.000
_cell.length_c   1.000
_cell.angle_alpha   90.00
_cell.angle_beta   90.00
_cell.angle_gamma   90.00
#
_symmetry.space_group_name_H-M   'P 1'
#
loop_
_entity.id
_entity.type
_entity.pdbx_description
1 polymer ?
#
loop_
_entity_poly.entity_id
_entity_poly.type
_entity_poly.pdbx_seq_one_letter_code
_entity_poly.pdbx_strand_id
1 'polypeptide(L)'
;MYLNTLMEKKNISRAELSRRSCVPESTLRDILNGKARLDHCEALTVSCIAGVLGTTVEDLLINYWDEPLDEEENVVWQERHDDSSMLDFYMLVDSTMSKLSACGDMPFVKAICDDYWIERFYTAGFYRSAFFLLGLVDHLCKKHHKKMVSRFDAYREECLDSSVYSLRTLEEGDCEEEDDEAQAYTETFAVPELARFNIFMTEEDITPEL
;
A
#
# COMPACT_ATOMS: atom_id res chain seq x y z
N MET A 1 -7.85 -18.76 -5.35
CA MET A 1 -8.07 -17.99 -4.11
C MET A 1 -7.14 -18.53 -3.03
N TYR A 2 -6.35 -17.69 -2.41
CA TYR A 2 -5.35 -18.05 -1.39
C TYR A 2 -5.91 -18.95 -0.28
N LEU A 3 -7.15 -18.70 0.13
CA LEU A 3 -7.86 -19.52 1.08
C LEU A 3 -7.99 -20.98 0.62
N ASN A 4 -8.30 -21.23 -0.66
CA ASN A 4 -8.35 -22.58 -1.23
C ASN A 4 -6.97 -23.25 -1.19
N THR A 5 -5.92 -22.52 -1.56
CA THR A 5 -4.54 -22.99 -1.52
C THR A 5 -4.08 -23.38 -0.11
N LEU A 6 -4.45 -22.58 0.90
CA LEU A 6 -4.18 -22.91 2.30
C LEU A 6 -4.92 -24.15 2.77
N MET A 7 -6.20 -24.27 2.40
CA MET A 7 -7.02 -25.46 2.71
C MET A 7 -6.43 -26.72 2.07
N GLU A 8 -6.00 -26.66 0.81
CA GLU A 8 -5.34 -27.75 0.10
C GLU A 8 -4.01 -28.12 0.75
N LYS A 9 -3.14 -27.15 1.01
CA LYS A 9 -1.86 -27.37 1.71
C LYS A 9 -2.01 -28.03 3.07
N LYS A 10 -3.09 -27.73 3.78
CA LYS A 10 -3.41 -28.28 5.11
C LYS A 10 -4.30 -29.52 5.04
N ASN A 11 -4.74 -29.91 3.83
CA ASN A 11 -5.68 -31.01 3.61
C ASN A 11 -6.95 -30.88 4.45
N ILE A 12 -7.51 -29.66 4.53
CA ILE A 12 -8.72 -29.32 5.27
C ILE A 12 -9.85 -29.11 4.29
N SER A 13 -10.95 -29.86 4.44
CA SER A 13 -12.16 -29.62 3.66
C SER A 13 -12.94 -28.42 4.18
N ARG A 14 -13.84 -27.87 3.35
CA ARG A 14 -14.74 -26.76 3.76
C ARG A 14 -15.57 -27.13 4.99
N ALA A 15 -16.11 -28.34 5.04
CA ALA A 15 -16.90 -28.82 6.18
C ALA A 15 -16.04 -28.92 7.46
N GLU A 16 -14.80 -29.38 7.33
CA GLU A 16 -13.85 -29.44 8.44
C GLU A 16 -13.43 -28.03 8.89
N LEU A 17 -13.18 -27.11 7.96
CA LEU A 17 -12.92 -25.71 8.28
C LEU A 17 -14.09 -25.09 9.04
N SER A 18 -15.34 -25.28 8.57
CA SER A 18 -16.54 -24.81 9.23
C SER A 18 -16.63 -25.33 10.67
N ARG A 19 -16.45 -26.63 10.85
CA ARG A 19 -16.52 -27.27 12.16
C ARG A 19 -15.48 -26.74 13.14
N ARG A 20 -14.24 -26.56 12.67
CA ARG A 20 -13.12 -26.13 13.52
C ARG A 20 -13.11 -24.63 13.80
N SER A 21 -13.52 -23.81 12.84
CA SER A 21 -13.58 -22.35 12.98
C SER A 21 -14.88 -21.85 13.60
N CYS A 22 -15.89 -22.73 13.73
CA CYS A 22 -17.27 -22.35 14.11
C CYS A 22 -17.91 -21.33 13.16
N VAL A 23 -17.38 -21.17 11.94
CA VAL A 23 -17.96 -20.31 10.89
C VAL A 23 -18.96 -21.15 10.09
N PRO A 24 -20.19 -20.63 9.84
CA PRO A 24 -21.19 -21.37 9.08
C PRO A 24 -20.67 -21.78 7.69
N GLU A 25 -21.00 -23.00 7.27
CA GLU A 25 -20.55 -23.53 5.97
C GLU A 25 -21.07 -22.68 4.79
N SER A 26 -22.24 -22.07 4.92
CA SER A 26 -22.79 -21.13 3.95
C SER A 26 -21.90 -19.89 3.79
N THR A 27 -21.45 -19.32 4.90
CA THR A 27 -20.53 -18.16 4.90
C THR A 27 -19.20 -18.52 4.25
N LEU A 28 -18.60 -19.65 4.61
CA LEU A 28 -17.37 -20.14 3.97
C LEU A 28 -17.55 -20.40 2.48
N ARG A 29 -18.69 -20.98 2.07
CA ARG A 29 -18.99 -21.19 0.66
C ARG A 29 -19.09 -19.86 -0.10
N ASP A 30 -19.73 -18.87 0.48
CA ASP A 30 -19.90 -17.56 -0.18
C ASP A 30 -18.56 -16.82 -0.26
N ILE A 31 -17.69 -16.93 0.74
CA ILE A 31 -16.31 -16.43 0.71
C ILE A 31 -15.49 -17.17 -0.37
N LEU A 32 -15.50 -18.51 -0.35
CA LEU A 32 -14.72 -19.33 -1.29
C LEU A 32 -15.18 -19.20 -2.75
N ASN A 33 -16.42 -18.80 -2.99
CA ASN A 33 -16.97 -18.54 -4.32
C ASN A 33 -16.90 -17.05 -4.72
N GLY A 34 -16.24 -16.21 -3.93
CA GLY A 34 -16.12 -14.77 -4.20
C GLY A 34 -17.42 -13.95 -4.05
N LYS A 35 -18.53 -14.58 -3.54
CA LYS A 35 -19.80 -13.89 -3.31
C LYS A 35 -19.78 -12.99 -2.07
N ALA A 36 -18.95 -13.32 -1.11
CA ALA A 36 -18.69 -12.53 0.09
C ALA A 36 -17.19 -12.25 0.18
N ARG A 37 -16.84 -11.01 0.43
CA ARG A 37 -15.45 -10.60 0.59
C ARG A 37 -14.98 -10.87 2.01
N LEU A 38 -13.78 -11.43 2.15
CA LEU A 38 -13.21 -11.77 3.45
C LEU A 38 -12.94 -10.54 4.32
N ASP A 39 -12.50 -9.45 3.69
CA ASP A 39 -12.24 -8.16 4.35
C ASP A 39 -13.51 -7.43 4.82
N HIS A 40 -14.68 -7.81 4.30
CA HIS A 40 -15.99 -7.34 4.76
C HIS A 40 -16.63 -8.24 5.83
N CYS A 41 -15.95 -9.33 6.20
CA CYS A 41 -16.41 -10.19 7.26
C CYS A 41 -16.10 -9.60 8.65
N GLU A 42 -16.86 -10.02 9.65
CA GLU A 42 -16.53 -9.66 11.04
C GLU A 42 -15.10 -10.13 11.39
N ALA A 43 -14.35 -9.30 12.09
CA ALA A 43 -12.97 -9.59 12.49
C ALA A 43 -12.84 -10.96 13.22
N LEU A 44 -13.85 -11.32 14.01
CA LEU A 44 -13.89 -12.62 14.69
C LEU A 44 -13.96 -13.79 13.68
N THR A 45 -14.77 -13.67 12.63
CA THR A 45 -14.88 -14.67 11.56
C THR A 45 -13.52 -14.88 10.88
N VAL A 46 -12.85 -13.79 10.50
CA VAL A 46 -11.52 -13.85 9.85
C VAL A 46 -10.48 -14.46 10.79
N SER A 47 -10.48 -14.06 12.07
CA SER A 47 -9.58 -14.58 13.09
C SER A 47 -9.77 -16.08 13.32
N CYS A 48 -11.02 -16.57 13.37
CA CYS A 48 -11.32 -17.99 13.52
C CYS A 48 -10.81 -18.81 12.32
N ILE A 49 -11.01 -18.32 11.10
CA ILE A 49 -10.51 -18.96 9.87
C ILE A 49 -8.97 -19.00 9.90
N ALA A 50 -8.32 -17.86 10.17
CA ALA A 50 -6.87 -17.77 10.26
C ALA A 50 -6.29 -18.73 11.30
N GLY A 51 -6.88 -18.81 12.49
CA GLY A 51 -6.44 -19.70 13.54
C GLY A 51 -6.51 -21.19 13.16
N VAL A 52 -7.56 -21.63 12.47
CA VAL A 52 -7.67 -23.02 12.00
C VAL A 52 -6.67 -23.33 10.90
N LEU A 53 -6.40 -22.35 10.02
CA LEU A 53 -5.44 -22.48 8.93
C LEU A 53 -3.99 -22.24 9.39
N GLY A 54 -3.77 -21.84 10.66
CA GLY A 54 -2.44 -21.60 11.22
C GLY A 54 -1.70 -20.48 10.48
N THR A 55 -2.41 -19.44 10.13
CA THR A 55 -1.91 -18.20 9.52
C THR A 55 -2.35 -17.01 10.37
N THR A 56 -1.85 -15.81 10.10
CA THR A 56 -2.32 -14.58 10.76
C THR A 56 -3.53 -13.98 10.01
N VAL A 57 -4.29 -13.11 10.68
CA VAL A 57 -5.38 -12.36 10.03
C VAL A 57 -4.81 -11.49 8.92
N GLU A 58 -3.68 -10.87 9.17
CA GLU A 58 -2.97 -10.01 8.23
C GLU A 58 -2.56 -10.79 6.97
N ASP A 59 -1.90 -11.95 7.15
CA ASP A 59 -1.51 -12.80 6.01
C ASP A 59 -2.72 -13.27 5.21
N LEU A 60 -3.81 -13.61 5.90
CA LEU A 60 -5.02 -14.08 5.27
C LEU A 60 -5.70 -12.97 4.45
N LEU A 61 -5.70 -11.73 4.95
CA LEU A 61 -6.27 -10.57 4.26
C LEU A 61 -5.37 -10.04 3.15
N ILE A 62 -4.06 -9.98 3.36
CA ILE A 62 -3.10 -9.50 2.36
C ILE A 62 -3.09 -10.42 1.13
N ASN A 63 -3.02 -11.74 1.36
CA ASN A 63 -2.95 -12.71 0.27
C ASN A 63 -4.33 -13.11 -0.27
N TYR A 64 -5.42 -12.56 0.26
CA TYR A 64 -6.77 -12.79 -0.26
C TYR A 64 -6.92 -12.32 -1.71
N TRP A 65 -6.14 -11.33 -2.11
CA TRP A 65 -6.15 -10.66 -3.40
C TRP A 65 -5.22 -11.30 -4.45
N ASP A 66 -4.40 -12.30 -4.06
CA ASP A 66 -3.36 -12.92 -4.91
C ASP A 66 -3.89 -13.89 -5.99
N GLU A 67 -5.20 -13.92 -6.28
CA GLU A 67 -5.70 -14.69 -7.44
C GLU A 67 -5.99 -13.80 -8.63
N PRO A 68 -5.62 -14.27 -9.84
CA PRO A 68 -6.04 -13.59 -11.04
C PRO A 68 -7.58 -13.59 -11.11
N LEU A 69 -8.16 -12.41 -10.98
CA LEU A 69 -9.55 -12.15 -11.34
C LEU A 69 -9.72 -12.49 -12.83
N ASP A 70 -10.92 -12.89 -13.23
CA ASP A 70 -11.28 -12.99 -14.66
C ASP A 70 -10.78 -11.73 -15.37
N GLU A 71 -10.29 -11.88 -16.62
CA GLU A 71 -9.76 -10.74 -17.39
C GLU A 71 -10.75 -9.57 -17.44
N GLU A 72 -12.06 -9.85 -17.44
CA GLU A 72 -13.12 -8.83 -17.40
C GLU A 72 -13.25 -8.16 -16.01
N GLU A 73 -13.10 -8.91 -14.91
CA GLU A 73 -13.08 -8.34 -13.55
C GLU A 73 -11.77 -7.60 -13.25
N ASN A 74 -10.65 -8.04 -13.83
CA ASN A 74 -9.37 -7.34 -13.76
C ASN A 74 -9.44 -5.96 -14.43
N VAL A 75 -10.14 -5.84 -15.59
CA VAL A 75 -10.32 -4.56 -16.28
C VAL A 75 -11.17 -3.61 -15.43
N VAL A 76 -12.28 -4.08 -14.87
CA VAL A 76 -13.16 -3.28 -14.00
C VAL A 76 -12.46 -2.90 -12.68
N TRP A 77 -11.59 -3.79 -12.17
CA TRP A 77 -10.81 -3.52 -10.97
C TRP A 77 -9.67 -2.55 -11.22
N GLN A 78 -8.98 -2.63 -12.36
CA GLN A 78 -7.95 -1.66 -12.74
C GLN A 78 -8.53 -0.24 -12.83
N GLU A 79 -9.71 -0.06 -13.46
CA GLU A 79 -10.37 1.25 -13.53
C GLU A 79 -10.78 1.77 -12.15
N ARG A 80 -11.32 0.91 -11.24
CA ARG A 80 -11.68 1.31 -9.88
C ARG A 80 -10.49 1.48 -8.94
N HIS A 81 -9.43 0.72 -9.17
CA HIS A 81 -8.22 0.78 -8.35
C HIS A 81 -7.40 2.03 -8.68
N ASP A 82 -7.41 2.48 -9.92
CA ASP A 82 -6.69 3.68 -10.31
C ASP A 82 -7.30 4.93 -9.66
N ASP A 83 -8.60 5.09 -9.64
CA ASP A 83 -9.27 6.21 -8.95
C ASP A 83 -9.20 6.08 -7.42
N SER A 84 -9.46 4.91 -6.86
CA SER A 84 -9.32 4.69 -5.42
C SER A 84 -7.84 4.69 -4.97
N SER A 85 -6.92 4.24 -5.80
CA SER A 85 -5.49 4.20 -5.48
C SER A 85 -4.86 5.59 -5.34
N MET A 86 -5.29 6.58 -6.12
CA MET A 86 -4.80 7.96 -6.00
C MET A 86 -5.29 8.61 -4.70
N LEU A 87 -6.58 8.48 -4.39
CA LEU A 87 -7.12 8.99 -3.12
C LEU A 87 -6.45 8.32 -1.92
N ASP A 88 -6.32 6.99 -1.95
CA ASP A 88 -5.66 6.23 -0.89
C ASP A 88 -4.19 6.64 -0.74
N PHE A 89 -3.51 6.92 -1.85
CA PHE A 89 -2.15 7.42 -1.86
C PHE A 89 -2.06 8.79 -1.16
N TYR A 90 -2.90 9.76 -1.50
CA TYR A 90 -2.88 11.08 -0.86
C TYR A 90 -3.28 11.03 0.61
N MET A 91 -4.22 10.16 0.98
CA MET A 91 -4.54 9.91 2.39
C MET A 91 -3.35 9.29 3.15
N LEU A 92 -2.58 8.42 2.49
CA LEU A 92 -1.33 7.90 3.05
C LEU A 92 -0.31 9.01 3.25
N VAL A 93 -0.11 9.90 2.25
CA VAL A 93 0.80 11.05 2.35
C VAL A 93 0.44 11.90 3.57
N ASP A 94 -0.82 12.33 3.69
CA ASP A 94 -1.31 13.14 4.81
C ASP A 94 -1.12 12.44 6.16
N SER A 95 -1.53 11.17 6.27
CA SER A 95 -1.32 10.37 7.48
C SER A 95 0.16 10.19 7.82
N THR A 96 1.02 10.10 6.80
CA THR A 96 2.47 9.96 6.96
C THR A 96 3.07 11.26 7.49
N MET A 97 2.68 12.42 6.94
CA MET A 97 3.13 13.74 7.42
C MET A 97 2.68 13.99 8.86
N SER A 98 1.45 13.64 9.19
CA SER A 98 0.94 13.74 10.56
C SER A 98 1.76 12.90 11.55
N LYS A 99 2.10 11.66 11.17
CA LYS A 99 2.95 10.78 12.00
C LYS A 99 4.38 11.31 12.13
N LEU A 100 4.95 11.78 11.02
CA LEU A 100 6.29 12.37 11.00
C LEU A 100 6.37 13.57 11.94
N SER A 101 5.38 14.47 11.88
CA SER A 101 5.26 15.61 12.79
C SER A 101 5.19 15.18 14.27
N ALA A 102 4.42 14.14 14.56
CA ALA A 102 4.18 13.69 15.92
C ALA A 102 5.38 12.99 16.56
N CYS A 103 6.15 12.19 15.80
CA CYS A 103 7.23 11.37 16.35
C CYS A 103 8.64 11.85 15.99
N GLY A 104 8.78 12.71 14.97
CA GLY A 104 10.06 13.20 14.46
C GLY A 104 10.75 12.22 13.48
N ASP A 105 11.74 12.74 12.74
CA ASP A 105 12.32 12.11 11.57
C ASP A 105 12.86 10.68 11.82
N MET A 106 13.79 10.53 12.74
CA MET A 106 14.46 9.23 12.94
C MET A 106 13.61 8.17 13.63
N PRO A 107 12.77 8.49 14.64
CA PRO A 107 11.77 7.55 15.16
C PRO A 107 10.77 7.11 14.09
N PHE A 108 10.35 8.01 13.18
CA PHE A 108 9.51 7.66 12.05
C PHE A 108 10.19 6.65 11.10
N VAL A 109 11.43 6.95 10.67
CA VAL A 109 12.22 6.03 9.82
C VAL A 109 12.32 4.64 10.46
N LYS A 110 12.59 4.61 11.77
CA LYS A 110 12.67 3.34 12.50
C LYS A 110 11.34 2.58 12.47
N ALA A 111 10.23 3.25 12.74
CA ALA A 111 8.90 2.62 12.74
C ALA A 111 8.54 2.05 11.35
N ILE A 112 8.77 2.82 10.27
CA ILE A 112 8.51 2.35 8.90
C ILE A 112 9.35 1.11 8.58
N CYS A 113 10.61 1.09 9.00
CA CYS A 113 11.50 -0.04 8.76
C CYS A 113 11.18 -1.27 9.64
N ASP A 114 10.90 -1.08 10.92
CA ASP A 114 10.66 -2.19 11.86
C ASP A 114 9.32 -2.89 11.55
N ASP A 115 8.31 -2.15 11.09
CA ASP A 115 6.98 -2.67 10.74
C ASP A 115 6.87 -3.15 9.29
N TYR A 116 7.96 -3.10 8.51
CA TYR A 116 8.03 -3.57 7.11
C TYR A 116 7.01 -2.89 6.18
N TRP A 117 6.67 -1.62 6.41
CA TRP A 117 5.64 -0.93 5.63
C TRP A 117 5.95 -0.85 4.14
N ILE A 118 7.22 -0.60 3.78
CA ILE A 118 7.66 -0.49 2.37
C ILE A 118 7.46 -1.82 1.66
N GLU A 119 7.96 -2.92 2.26
CA GLU A 119 7.85 -4.26 1.69
C GLU A 119 6.39 -4.72 1.60
N ARG A 120 5.57 -4.38 2.59
CA ARG A 120 4.15 -4.72 2.61
C ARG A 120 3.39 -4.03 1.48
N PHE A 121 3.58 -2.73 1.28
CA PHE A 121 2.98 -1.99 0.17
C PHE A 121 3.49 -2.49 -1.18
N TYR A 122 4.80 -2.72 -1.31
CA TYR A 122 5.39 -3.25 -2.53
C TYR A 122 4.83 -4.63 -2.90
N THR A 123 4.76 -5.56 -1.95
CA THR A 123 4.23 -6.91 -2.16
C THR A 123 2.73 -6.89 -2.49
N ALA A 124 1.98 -5.93 -1.95
CA ALA A 124 0.57 -5.75 -2.23
C ALA A 124 0.29 -5.04 -3.58
N GLY A 125 1.34 -4.66 -4.35
CA GLY A 125 1.19 -3.95 -5.62
C GLY A 125 0.91 -2.45 -5.48
N PHE A 126 0.95 -1.89 -4.27
CA PHE A 126 0.79 -0.45 -4.01
C PHE A 126 2.11 0.28 -4.20
N TYR A 127 2.61 0.28 -5.42
CA TYR A 127 3.97 0.78 -5.75
C TYR A 127 4.14 2.26 -5.45
N ARG A 128 3.13 3.11 -5.70
CA ARG A 128 3.16 4.55 -5.35
C ARG A 128 3.43 4.75 -3.86
N SER A 129 2.70 4.03 -3.03
CA SER A 129 2.83 4.08 -1.57
C SER A 129 4.19 3.55 -1.09
N ALA A 130 4.66 2.44 -1.67
CA ALA A 130 5.94 1.85 -1.34
C ALA A 130 7.11 2.79 -1.69
N PHE A 131 7.10 3.34 -2.91
CA PHE A 131 8.17 4.23 -3.38
C PHE A 131 8.14 5.61 -2.71
N PHE A 132 6.95 6.12 -2.38
CA PHE A 132 6.85 7.34 -1.56
C PHE A 132 7.49 7.14 -0.18
N LEU A 133 7.15 6.08 0.54
CA LEU A 133 7.75 5.80 1.85
C LEU A 133 9.24 5.54 1.75
N LEU A 134 9.71 4.85 0.71
CA LEU A 134 11.13 4.60 0.48
C LEU A 134 11.90 5.90 0.19
N GLY A 135 11.37 6.74 -0.70
CA GLY A 135 11.95 8.05 -1.01
C GLY A 135 12.02 8.95 0.21
N LEU A 136 10.94 8.98 1.01
CA LEU A 136 10.90 9.75 2.27
C LEU A 136 11.91 9.22 3.29
N VAL A 137 12.02 7.91 3.47
CA VAL A 137 13.03 7.28 4.35
C VAL A 137 14.46 7.64 3.89
N ASP A 138 14.72 7.56 2.59
CA ASP A 138 16.05 7.90 2.03
C ASP A 138 16.37 9.39 2.21
N HIS A 139 15.40 10.28 1.97
CA HIS A 139 15.53 11.71 2.21
C HIS A 139 15.86 12.01 3.68
N LEU A 140 15.10 11.46 4.62
CA LEU A 140 15.33 11.66 6.05
C LEU A 140 16.67 11.07 6.52
N CYS A 141 17.06 9.91 6.00
CA CYS A 141 18.38 9.35 6.26
C CYS A 141 19.50 10.29 5.78
N LYS A 142 19.38 10.85 4.57
CA LYS A 142 20.34 11.80 4.02
C LYS A 142 20.39 13.10 4.83
N LYS A 143 19.24 13.66 5.16
CA LYS A 143 19.09 14.88 6.01
C LYS A 143 19.84 14.71 7.34
N HIS A 144 19.79 13.53 7.94
CA HIS A 144 20.45 13.22 9.22
C HIS A 144 21.84 12.55 9.07
N HIS A 145 22.44 12.56 7.88
CA HIS A 145 23.73 11.93 7.61
C HIS A 145 23.81 10.44 8.02
N LYS A 146 22.69 9.72 7.88
CA LYS A 146 22.62 8.28 8.12
C LYS A 146 22.81 7.51 6.83
N LYS A 147 23.27 6.26 6.96
CA LYS A 147 23.35 5.34 5.82
C LYS A 147 21.94 4.93 5.41
N MET A 148 21.70 4.88 4.10
CA MET A 148 20.50 4.28 3.54
C MET A 148 20.37 2.83 3.96
N VAL A 149 19.13 2.36 4.09
CA VAL A 149 18.83 0.99 4.50
C VAL A 149 19.05 0.06 3.32
N SER A 150 20.11 -0.76 3.35
CA SER A 150 20.56 -1.57 2.21
C SER A 150 19.58 -2.67 1.78
N ARG A 151 18.68 -3.11 2.64
CA ARG A 151 17.65 -4.10 2.27
C ARG A 151 16.71 -3.60 1.17
N PHE A 152 16.66 -2.29 0.92
CA PHE A 152 15.84 -1.66 -0.13
C PHE A 152 16.61 -1.37 -1.43
N ASP A 153 17.88 -1.80 -1.55
CA ASP A 153 18.69 -1.49 -2.73
C ASP A 153 18.05 -2.01 -4.02
N ALA A 154 17.41 -3.17 -3.99
CA ALA A 154 16.70 -3.72 -5.16
C ALA A 154 15.50 -2.83 -5.57
N TYR A 155 14.76 -2.29 -4.64
CA TYR A 155 13.61 -1.40 -4.95
C TYR A 155 14.04 -0.04 -5.50
N ARG A 156 15.27 0.40 -5.20
CA ARG A 156 15.83 1.66 -5.71
C ARG A 156 16.19 1.61 -7.19
N GLU A 157 16.29 0.43 -7.78
CA GLU A 157 16.52 0.24 -9.21
C GLU A 157 15.24 0.38 -10.05
N GLU A 158 14.08 0.54 -9.39
CA GLU A 158 12.78 0.64 -10.02
C GLU A 158 12.20 2.05 -9.87
N CYS A 159 11.22 2.39 -10.73
CA CYS A 159 10.44 3.62 -10.65
C CYS A 159 9.01 3.38 -11.17
N LEU A 160 8.11 4.33 -10.92
CA LEU A 160 6.76 4.31 -11.49
C LEU A 160 6.82 4.59 -13.00
N ASP A 161 5.90 3.99 -13.77
CA ASP A 161 5.76 4.23 -15.20
C ASP A 161 5.14 5.60 -15.51
N SER A 162 4.44 6.20 -14.54
CA SER A 162 3.79 7.51 -14.65
C SER A 162 4.22 8.44 -13.52
N SER A 163 4.29 9.73 -13.83
CA SER A 163 4.59 10.78 -12.84
C SER A 163 3.43 10.95 -11.85
N VAL A 164 3.77 11.21 -10.59
CA VAL A 164 2.84 11.52 -9.50
C VAL A 164 3.26 12.86 -8.90
N TYR A 165 2.33 13.80 -8.81
CA TYR A 165 2.56 15.14 -8.26
C TYR A 165 1.88 15.30 -6.91
N SER A 166 2.28 16.30 -6.12
CA SER A 166 1.59 16.64 -4.88
C SER A 166 0.16 17.15 -5.15
N LEU A 167 -0.72 17.02 -4.17
CA LEU A 167 -2.08 17.60 -4.28
C LEU A 167 -2.03 19.11 -4.50
N ARG A 168 -1.10 19.80 -3.85
CA ARG A 168 -0.90 21.25 -4.00
C ARG A 168 -0.62 21.63 -5.45
N THR A 169 0.27 20.89 -6.11
CA THR A 169 0.58 21.11 -7.54
C THR A 169 -0.66 20.96 -8.43
N LEU A 170 -1.55 20.01 -8.10
CA LEU A 170 -2.76 19.75 -8.87
C LEU A 170 -3.89 20.76 -8.58
N GLU A 171 -3.87 21.41 -7.43
CA GLU A 171 -4.88 22.41 -7.02
C GLU A 171 -4.51 23.84 -7.45
N GLU A 172 -3.26 24.12 -7.75
CA GLU A 172 -2.77 25.44 -8.16
C GLU A 172 -3.04 25.77 -9.63
N GLY A 173 -3.42 24.78 -10.46
CA GLY A 173 -3.74 24.97 -11.88
C GLY A 173 -5.24 25.16 -12.11
N ASP A 174 -5.63 26.38 -12.54
CA ASP A 174 -7.02 26.67 -12.98
C ASP A 174 -7.22 26.47 -14.50
N CYS A 175 -6.15 26.22 -15.26
CA CYS A 175 -6.16 25.95 -16.70
C CYS A 175 -4.94 25.11 -17.14
N GLU A 176 -5.02 24.43 -18.31
CA GLU A 176 -3.98 23.53 -18.80
C GLU A 176 -2.56 24.15 -18.88
N GLU A 177 -2.46 25.46 -19.18
CA GLU A 177 -1.16 26.15 -19.24
C GLU A 177 -0.56 26.40 -17.85
N GLU A 178 -1.39 26.66 -16.83
CA GLU A 178 -0.96 26.83 -15.44
C GLU A 178 -0.60 25.48 -14.81
N ASP A 179 -1.26 24.40 -15.20
CA ASP A 179 -0.92 23.02 -14.80
C ASP A 179 0.49 22.66 -15.27
N ASP A 180 0.86 22.97 -16.51
CA ASP A 180 2.18 22.70 -17.07
C ASP A 180 3.29 23.51 -16.36
N GLU A 181 3.03 24.76 -15.99
CA GLU A 181 3.98 25.59 -15.23
C GLU A 181 4.14 25.10 -13.79
N ALA A 182 3.07 24.74 -13.12
CA ALA A 182 3.10 24.19 -11.75
C ALA A 182 3.84 22.85 -11.69
N GLN A 183 3.61 21.98 -12.68
CA GLN A 183 4.32 20.71 -12.79
C GLN A 183 5.82 20.93 -13.05
N ALA A 184 6.19 21.80 -14.00
CA ALA A 184 7.58 22.12 -14.30
C ALA A 184 8.31 22.72 -13.10
N TYR A 185 7.64 23.57 -12.31
CA TYR A 185 8.16 24.07 -11.04
C TYR A 185 8.43 22.94 -10.06
N THR A 186 7.41 22.08 -9.83
CA THR A 186 7.52 20.95 -8.89
C THR A 186 8.63 19.98 -9.31
N GLU A 187 8.76 19.66 -10.60
CA GLU A 187 9.86 18.81 -11.10
C GLU A 187 11.24 19.42 -10.83
N THR A 188 11.37 20.76 -10.98
CA THR A 188 12.64 21.47 -10.76
C THR A 188 13.06 21.46 -9.29
N PHE A 189 12.11 21.57 -8.37
CA PHE A 189 12.35 21.68 -6.93
C PHE A 189 12.00 20.43 -6.14
N ALA A 190 11.67 19.33 -6.84
CA ALA A 190 11.31 18.06 -6.21
C ALA A 190 12.48 17.51 -5.37
N VAL A 191 12.09 16.88 -4.27
CA VAL A 191 13.03 16.12 -3.44
C VAL A 191 13.65 14.99 -4.27
N PRO A 192 14.99 14.97 -4.46
CA PRO A 192 15.64 14.03 -5.38
C PRO A 192 15.38 12.55 -5.06
N GLU A 193 15.21 12.22 -3.78
CA GLU A 193 14.95 10.87 -3.31
C GLU A 193 13.54 10.39 -3.69
N LEU A 194 12.58 11.30 -3.90
CA LEU A 194 11.24 11.01 -4.39
C LEU A 194 11.18 11.07 -5.91
N ALA A 195 11.80 12.09 -6.52
CA ALA A 195 11.83 12.29 -7.96
C ALA A 195 12.41 11.09 -8.73
N ARG A 196 13.36 10.37 -8.16
CA ARG A 196 13.91 9.12 -8.74
C ARG A 196 12.86 8.04 -8.98
N PHE A 197 11.75 8.08 -8.26
CA PHE A 197 10.63 7.15 -8.39
C PHE A 197 9.47 7.73 -9.23
N ASN A 198 9.70 8.84 -9.94
CA ASN A 198 8.67 9.62 -10.63
C ASN A 198 7.59 10.18 -9.69
N ILE A 199 7.96 10.49 -8.44
CA ILE A 199 7.11 11.17 -7.47
C ILE A 199 7.68 12.58 -7.25
N PHE A 200 6.95 13.58 -7.72
CA PHE A 200 7.37 14.98 -7.70
C PHE A 200 6.67 15.72 -6.56
N MET A 201 7.39 15.89 -5.48
CA MET A 201 7.01 16.62 -4.28
C MET A 201 8.18 17.47 -3.81
N THR A 202 7.89 18.68 -3.37
CA THR A 202 8.90 19.63 -2.86
C THR A 202 9.15 19.39 -1.38
N GLU A 203 10.16 20.05 -0.81
CA GLU A 203 10.41 20.05 0.64
C GLU A 203 9.20 20.58 1.43
N GLU A 204 8.43 21.52 0.86
CA GLU A 204 7.23 22.06 1.49
C GLU A 204 6.12 21.02 1.59
N ASP A 205 5.98 20.16 0.56
CA ASP A 205 4.96 19.10 0.53
C ASP A 205 5.21 18.00 1.56
N ILE A 206 6.47 17.79 1.94
CA ILE A 206 6.89 16.74 2.87
C ILE A 206 7.37 17.27 4.24
N THR A 207 7.27 18.57 4.46
CA THR A 207 7.55 19.18 5.76
C THR A 207 6.22 19.52 6.43
N PRO A 208 5.92 18.94 7.60
CA PRO A 208 4.68 19.24 8.30
C PRO A 208 4.63 20.73 8.65
N GLU A 209 3.53 21.40 8.33
CA GLU A 209 3.26 22.73 8.84
C GLU A 209 3.19 22.69 10.39
N LEU A 210 3.95 23.55 11.04
CA LEU A 210 4.00 23.69 12.51
C LEU A 210 2.80 24.47 13.04
#